data_6aa32760dcea863d1e4f627e6b5e69a1
#
_entry.id   6aa32760dcea863d1e4f627e6b5e69a1
#
_cell.length_a   1.000
_cell.length_b   1.000
_cell.length_c   1.000
_cell.angle_alpha   90.00
_cell.angle_beta   90.00
_cell.angle_gamma   90.00
#
_symmetry.space_group_name_H-M   'P 1'
#
loop_
_entity.id
_entity.type
_entity.pdbx_description
1 polymer ?
#
loop_
_entity_poly.entity_id
_entity_poly.type
_entity_poly.pdbx_seq_one_letter_code
_entity_poly.pdbx_strand_id
1 'polypeptide(L)'
;MKEFFGIGGYARAPEGYMSFGHLFFVTALMAVTAASAVILGRRYRSRPRRDKKRVLAVAAFLIDGLELFKIVFLCFREHNPMQWLYLLPLFLCSIQLITIPMAAFGKGRFEEAALDFVLIFGLLGALLGTYGAGQNYAAYPVLSFDNVVSGLTHAISGFCAIYIGVSGLCSLKKKNVPVTFAILSGFCLSAYIADVLIPYNYMFLIRGDGTPYDIVYGLTGGSPVFYPLTVYGLFLVYIAVFYLITNIIKRRKTTQQGAPRHGA
;
A
#
# COMPACT_ATOMS: atom_id res chain seq x y z
N MET A 1 21.12 20.36 -4.53
CA MET A 1 21.20 18.99 -3.96
C MET A 1 20.96 18.99 -2.45
N LYS A 2 21.67 19.79 -1.62
CA LYS A 2 21.45 19.82 -0.16
C LYS A 2 20.00 20.09 0.22
N GLU A 3 19.34 21.02 -0.45
CA GLU A 3 17.93 21.38 -0.25
C GLU A 3 16.98 20.21 -0.54
N PHE A 4 17.20 19.48 -1.65
CA PHE A 4 16.36 18.30 -1.97
C PHE A 4 16.46 17.22 -0.89
N PHE A 5 17.65 16.95 -0.39
CA PHE A 5 17.90 15.92 0.60
C PHE A 5 17.58 16.36 2.04
N GLY A 6 17.31 17.64 2.29
CA GLY A 6 17.06 18.18 3.63
C GLY A 6 18.27 18.08 4.57
N ILE A 7 19.50 18.09 4.03
CA ILE A 7 20.72 18.03 4.84
C ILE A 7 20.92 19.37 5.55
N GLY A 8 20.80 19.36 6.87
CA GLY A 8 20.80 20.58 7.69
C GLY A 8 19.43 21.26 7.79
N GLY A 9 18.38 20.57 7.39
CA GLY A 9 17.00 21.04 7.35
C GLY A 9 16.60 21.60 5.98
N TYR A 10 15.28 21.77 5.77
CA TYR A 10 14.72 22.40 4.56
C TYR A 10 14.66 23.90 4.76
N ALA A 11 15.33 24.67 3.90
CA ALA A 11 15.25 26.13 3.90
C ALA A 11 13.91 26.63 3.34
N ARG A 12 13.34 25.89 2.36
CA ARG A 12 12.03 26.20 1.76
C ARG A 12 10.90 25.68 2.66
N ALA A 13 9.94 26.53 2.96
CA ALA A 13 8.72 26.11 3.65
C ALA A 13 7.92 25.12 2.82
N PRO A 14 7.22 24.16 3.46
CA PRO A 14 6.29 23.26 2.78
C PRO A 14 5.20 24.06 2.05
N GLU A 15 4.84 23.65 0.84
CA GLU A 15 3.70 24.22 0.10
C GLU A 15 2.36 23.90 0.77
N GLY A 16 2.36 22.88 1.62
CA GLY A 16 1.22 22.44 2.41
C GLY A 16 0.42 21.32 1.77
N TYR A 17 -0.33 20.65 2.64
CA TYR A 17 -1.29 19.62 2.24
C TYR A 17 -2.42 20.22 1.41
N MET A 18 -2.89 19.50 0.38
CA MET A 18 -3.89 19.93 -0.61
C MET A 18 -3.50 21.18 -1.43
N SER A 19 -2.24 21.64 -1.37
CA SER A 19 -1.74 22.69 -2.24
C SER A 19 -1.76 22.24 -3.70
N PHE A 20 -1.74 23.21 -4.62
CA PHE A 20 -1.64 22.92 -6.06
C PHE A 20 -0.39 22.08 -6.37
N GLY A 21 0.75 22.39 -5.76
CA GLY A 21 2.00 21.63 -5.94
C GLY A 21 1.85 20.16 -5.51
N HIS A 22 1.25 19.92 -4.34
CA HIS A 22 0.97 18.55 -3.86
C HIS A 22 0.05 17.82 -4.84
N LEU A 23 -1.12 18.37 -5.14
CA LEU A 23 -2.10 17.72 -6.02
C LEU A 23 -1.57 17.47 -7.42
N PHE A 24 -0.82 18.42 -7.97
CA PHE A 24 -0.18 18.26 -9.28
C PHE A 24 0.84 17.13 -9.28
N PHE A 25 1.75 17.12 -8.28
CA PHE A 25 2.79 16.10 -8.17
C PHE A 25 2.19 14.71 -8.05
N VAL A 26 1.27 14.50 -7.09
CA VAL A 26 0.69 13.17 -6.86
C VAL A 26 -0.20 12.72 -8.01
N THR A 27 -0.94 13.63 -8.65
CA THR A 27 -1.80 13.29 -9.80
C THR A 27 -0.96 12.90 -11.01
N ALA A 28 0.10 13.66 -11.32
CA ALA A 28 1.01 13.31 -12.40
C ALA A 28 1.68 11.95 -12.15
N LEU A 29 2.17 11.71 -10.94
CA LEU A 29 2.79 10.46 -10.53
C LEU A 29 1.80 9.28 -10.66
N MET A 30 0.57 9.41 -10.16
CA MET A 30 -0.46 8.37 -10.23
C MET A 30 -0.93 8.13 -11.66
N ALA A 31 -1.05 9.17 -12.49
CA ALA A 31 -1.42 9.02 -13.90
C ALA A 31 -0.37 8.23 -14.70
N VAL A 32 0.92 8.56 -14.53
CA VAL A 32 2.03 7.82 -15.15
C VAL A 32 2.06 6.38 -14.66
N THR A 33 1.88 6.17 -13.36
CA THR A 33 1.85 4.85 -12.73
C THR A 33 0.71 4.00 -13.27
N ALA A 34 -0.51 4.54 -13.29
CA ALA A 34 -1.69 3.83 -13.80
C ALA A 34 -1.56 3.51 -15.28
N ALA A 35 -1.13 4.46 -16.10
CA ALA A 35 -0.90 4.25 -17.53
C ALA A 35 0.14 3.14 -17.79
N SER A 36 1.28 3.21 -17.11
CA SER A 36 2.35 2.20 -17.22
C SER A 36 1.87 0.80 -16.79
N ALA A 37 1.13 0.72 -15.69
CA ALA A 37 0.59 -0.55 -15.18
C ALA A 37 -0.44 -1.15 -16.14
N VAL A 38 -1.31 -0.33 -16.73
CA VAL A 38 -2.32 -0.78 -17.72
C VAL A 38 -1.65 -1.22 -19.01
N ILE A 39 -0.71 -0.44 -19.55
CA ILE A 39 0.01 -0.79 -20.77
C ILE A 39 0.77 -2.09 -20.59
N LEU A 40 1.57 -2.21 -19.54
CA LEU A 40 2.33 -3.43 -19.25
C LEU A 40 1.40 -4.60 -18.94
N GLY A 41 0.36 -4.39 -18.13
CA GLY A 41 -0.61 -5.41 -17.78
C GLY A 41 -1.32 -5.99 -19.00
N ARG A 42 -1.72 -5.14 -19.96
CA ARG A 42 -2.31 -5.58 -21.24
C ARG A 42 -1.30 -6.35 -22.10
N ARG A 43 -0.06 -5.84 -22.21
CA ARG A 43 1.01 -6.50 -22.99
C ARG A 43 1.36 -7.87 -22.45
N TYR A 44 1.32 -8.05 -21.13
CA TYR A 44 1.66 -9.32 -20.49
C TYR A 44 0.46 -10.23 -20.24
N ARG A 45 -0.76 -9.82 -20.57
CA ARG A 45 -1.99 -10.56 -20.28
C ARG A 45 -1.99 -11.98 -20.85
N SER A 46 -1.49 -12.17 -22.08
CA SER A 46 -1.38 -13.48 -22.75
C SER A 46 -0.08 -14.22 -22.45
N ARG A 47 0.86 -13.59 -21.72
CA ARG A 47 2.14 -14.22 -21.42
C ARG A 47 2.02 -15.26 -20.29
N PRO A 48 2.95 -16.23 -20.24
CA PRO A 48 3.02 -17.21 -19.14
C PRO A 48 3.10 -16.53 -17.77
N ARG A 49 2.58 -17.20 -16.73
CA ARG A 49 2.60 -16.69 -15.34
C ARG A 49 4.01 -16.28 -14.89
N ARG A 50 5.04 -17.04 -15.29
CA ARG A 50 6.45 -16.75 -14.97
C ARG A 50 6.87 -15.36 -15.46
N ASP A 51 6.53 -15.00 -16.69
CA ASP A 51 6.93 -13.71 -17.26
C ASP A 51 6.17 -12.56 -16.61
N LYS A 52 4.89 -12.76 -16.27
CA LYS A 52 4.12 -11.77 -15.49
C LYS A 52 4.76 -11.52 -14.11
N LYS A 53 5.23 -12.57 -13.45
CA LYS A 53 5.89 -12.49 -12.14
C LYS A 53 7.25 -11.79 -12.20
N ARG A 54 7.97 -11.83 -13.34
CA ARG A 54 9.22 -11.07 -13.51
C ARG A 54 9.00 -9.57 -13.38
N VAL A 55 7.87 -9.05 -13.84
CA VAL A 55 7.54 -7.62 -13.66
C VAL A 55 7.36 -7.29 -12.19
N LEU A 56 6.68 -8.16 -11.42
CA LEU A 56 6.57 -7.99 -9.97
C LEU A 56 7.91 -8.14 -9.25
N ALA A 57 8.80 -9.04 -9.73
CA ALA A 57 10.13 -9.18 -9.16
C ALA A 57 10.96 -7.89 -9.34
N VAL A 58 10.90 -7.28 -10.52
CA VAL A 58 11.56 -5.97 -10.75
C VAL A 58 10.95 -4.90 -9.83
N ALA A 59 9.63 -4.86 -9.70
CA ALA A 59 8.96 -3.91 -8.79
C ALA A 59 9.34 -4.16 -7.32
N ALA A 60 9.50 -5.42 -6.89
CA ALA A 60 9.97 -5.79 -5.55
C ALA A 60 11.37 -5.22 -5.29
N PHE A 61 12.32 -5.47 -6.18
CA PHE A 61 13.67 -4.92 -6.04
C PHE A 61 13.71 -3.40 -6.03
N LEU A 62 12.84 -2.75 -6.82
CA LEU A 62 12.78 -1.28 -6.86
C LEU A 62 12.20 -0.71 -5.56
N ILE A 63 11.08 -1.25 -5.06
CA ILE A 63 10.44 -0.73 -3.86
C ILE A 63 11.29 -0.99 -2.62
N ASP A 64 11.86 -2.20 -2.48
CA ASP A 64 12.69 -2.58 -1.34
C ASP A 64 14.03 -1.85 -1.36
N GLY A 65 14.65 -1.72 -2.55
CA GLY A 65 15.89 -0.96 -2.71
C GLY A 65 15.71 0.52 -2.40
N LEU A 66 14.59 1.12 -2.83
CA LEU A 66 14.27 2.52 -2.54
C LEU A 66 14.00 2.73 -1.04
N GLU A 67 13.30 1.82 -0.40
CA GLU A 67 13.02 1.90 1.03
C GLU A 67 14.29 1.69 1.87
N LEU A 68 15.11 0.70 1.52
CA LEU A 68 16.40 0.48 2.19
C LEU A 68 17.31 1.70 2.06
N PHE A 69 17.38 2.29 0.85
CA PHE A 69 18.12 3.53 0.63
C PHE A 69 17.60 4.66 1.53
N LYS A 70 16.27 4.83 1.60
CA LYS A 70 15.64 5.83 2.48
C LYS A 70 16.01 5.62 3.94
N ILE A 71 15.90 4.38 4.44
CA ILE A 71 16.21 4.05 5.83
C ILE A 71 17.65 4.40 6.16
N VAL A 72 18.61 3.92 5.34
CA VAL A 72 20.04 4.19 5.54
C VAL A 72 20.32 5.68 5.49
N PHE A 73 19.75 6.38 4.50
CA PHE A 73 19.93 7.81 4.33
C PHE A 73 19.37 8.61 5.53
N LEU A 74 18.17 8.27 6.02
CA LEU A 74 17.57 8.96 7.15
C LEU A 74 18.34 8.71 8.46
N CYS A 75 18.83 7.49 8.70
CA CYS A 75 19.72 7.21 9.84
C CYS A 75 20.97 8.12 9.80
N PHE A 76 21.53 8.33 8.60
CA PHE A 76 22.67 9.21 8.42
C PHE A 76 22.32 10.70 8.57
N ARG A 77 21.23 11.15 7.93
CA ARG A 77 20.79 12.55 7.95
C ARG A 77 20.44 13.03 9.36
N GLU A 78 19.72 12.20 10.11
CA GLU A 78 19.26 12.52 11.47
C GLU A 78 20.33 12.25 12.54
N HIS A 79 21.51 11.79 12.15
CA HIS A 79 22.58 11.36 13.08
C HIS A 79 22.09 10.39 14.17
N ASN A 80 21.06 9.60 13.84
CA ASN A 80 20.44 8.65 14.75
C ASN A 80 20.47 7.24 14.15
N PRO A 81 21.35 6.36 14.59
CA PRO A 81 21.44 4.99 14.08
C PRO A 81 20.19 4.15 14.37
N MET A 82 19.34 4.58 15.33
CA MET A 82 18.08 3.90 15.68
C MET A 82 16.88 4.43 14.90
N GLN A 83 17.06 5.38 13.97
CA GLN A 83 15.98 5.95 13.17
C GLN A 83 15.19 4.87 12.39
N TRP A 84 15.84 3.77 12.02
CA TRP A 84 15.18 2.64 11.34
C TRP A 84 14.03 2.03 12.14
N LEU A 85 14.05 2.12 13.48
CA LEU A 85 12.95 1.63 14.33
C LEU A 85 11.62 2.33 14.06
N TYR A 86 11.64 3.57 13.55
CA TYR A 86 10.47 4.36 13.18
C TYR A 86 10.09 4.18 11.69
N LEU A 87 10.83 3.34 10.97
CA LEU A 87 10.67 3.09 9.54
C LEU A 87 10.42 1.61 9.23
N LEU A 88 10.01 0.82 10.24
CA LEU A 88 9.68 -0.60 10.05
C LEU A 88 8.51 -0.74 9.07
N PRO A 89 8.47 -1.83 8.28
CA PRO A 89 7.41 -2.08 7.30
C PRO A 89 6.11 -2.56 7.96
N LEU A 90 5.65 -1.83 8.98
CA LEU A 90 4.50 -2.17 9.82
C LEU A 90 3.31 -1.21 9.64
N PHE A 91 3.39 -0.22 8.76
CA PHE A 91 2.18 0.47 8.28
C PHE A 91 1.48 -0.35 7.21
N LEU A 92 0.17 -0.22 7.10
CA LEU A 92 -0.63 -0.97 6.12
C LEU A 92 -0.13 -0.79 4.66
N CYS A 93 0.40 0.37 4.33
CA CYS A 93 1.03 0.65 3.03
C CYS A 93 2.44 0.03 2.92
N SER A 94 3.21 0.01 4.00
CA SER A 94 4.59 -0.52 4.01
C SER A 94 4.64 -2.06 4.00
N ILE A 95 3.54 -2.75 4.34
CA ILE A 95 3.44 -4.22 4.21
C ILE A 95 3.72 -4.65 2.76
N GLN A 96 3.52 -3.77 1.79
CA GLN A 96 3.81 -4.04 0.39
C GLN A 96 5.29 -4.39 0.13
N LEU A 97 6.21 -3.92 0.97
CA LEU A 97 7.63 -4.31 0.96
C LEU A 97 7.84 -5.82 1.21
N ILE A 98 6.89 -6.47 1.85
CA ILE A 98 6.94 -7.91 2.12
C ILE A 98 6.01 -8.66 1.16
N THR A 99 4.80 -8.15 0.92
CA THR A 99 3.80 -8.85 0.14
C THR A 99 4.06 -8.83 -1.36
N ILE A 100 4.71 -7.77 -1.92
CA ILE A 100 5.13 -7.76 -3.33
C ILE A 100 6.21 -8.82 -3.59
N PRO A 101 7.31 -8.92 -2.80
CA PRO A 101 8.25 -10.05 -2.89
C PRO A 101 7.56 -11.42 -2.73
N MET A 102 6.65 -11.57 -1.76
CA MET A 102 5.89 -12.84 -1.61
C MET A 102 5.07 -13.17 -2.86
N ALA A 103 4.44 -12.19 -3.50
CA ALA A 103 3.70 -12.37 -4.75
C ALA A 103 4.63 -12.71 -5.94
N ALA A 104 5.83 -12.11 -5.99
CA ALA A 104 6.81 -12.32 -7.05
C ALA A 104 7.52 -13.67 -6.94
N PHE A 105 7.97 -14.06 -5.75
CA PHE A 105 8.84 -15.23 -5.53
C PHE A 105 8.13 -16.40 -4.86
N GLY A 106 6.98 -16.17 -4.23
CA GLY A 106 6.19 -17.19 -3.55
C GLY A 106 5.66 -18.29 -4.47
N LYS A 107 5.07 -19.33 -3.87
CA LYS A 107 4.44 -20.46 -4.55
C LYS A 107 3.12 -20.86 -3.88
N GLY A 108 2.22 -21.44 -4.66
CA GLY A 108 0.98 -22.03 -4.16
C GLY A 108 0.02 -21.02 -3.55
N ARG A 109 -0.62 -21.39 -2.43
CA ARG A 109 -1.65 -20.56 -1.79
C ARG A 109 -1.10 -19.26 -1.20
N PHE A 110 0.13 -19.26 -0.71
CA PHE A 110 0.78 -18.04 -0.20
C PHE A 110 0.99 -17.01 -1.31
N GLU A 111 1.46 -17.43 -2.48
CA GLU A 111 1.58 -16.55 -3.65
C GLU A 111 0.20 -15.99 -4.04
N GLU A 112 -0.82 -16.85 -4.15
CA GLU A 112 -2.16 -16.42 -4.52
C GLU A 112 -2.72 -15.40 -3.51
N ALA A 113 -2.54 -15.63 -2.21
CA ALA A 113 -3.00 -14.71 -1.17
C ALA A 113 -2.19 -13.40 -1.15
N ALA A 114 -0.87 -13.46 -1.37
CA ALA A 114 -0.05 -12.27 -1.49
C ALA A 114 -0.45 -11.42 -2.70
N LEU A 115 -0.75 -12.03 -3.86
CA LEU A 115 -1.28 -11.32 -5.02
C LEU A 115 -2.63 -10.66 -4.73
N ASP A 116 -3.52 -11.35 -4.00
CA ASP A 116 -4.81 -10.80 -3.57
C ASP A 116 -4.57 -9.62 -2.60
N PHE A 117 -3.65 -9.76 -1.65
CA PHE A 117 -3.29 -8.72 -0.68
C PHE A 117 -2.72 -7.46 -1.36
N VAL A 118 -1.75 -7.66 -2.28
CA VAL A 118 -1.16 -6.55 -3.05
C VAL A 118 -2.21 -5.84 -3.88
N LEU A 119 -3.13 -6.56 -4.52
CA LEU A 119 -4.22 -5.94 -5.29
C LEU A 119 -5.12 -5.08 -4.39
N ILE A 120 -5.50 -5.58 -3.21
CA ILE A 120 -6.43 -4.91 -2.30
C ILE A 120 -5.77 -3.69 -1.64
N PHE A 121 -4.66 -3.91 -0.95
CA PHE A 121 -4.02 -2.87 -0.14
C PHE A 121 -3.01 -2.02 -0.92
N GLY A 122 -2.46 -2.52 -2.02
CA GLY A 122 -1.59 -1.73 -2.87
C GLY A 122 -2.30 -0.55 -3.52
N LEU A 123 -3.56 -0.74 -3.96
CA LEU A 123 -4.37 0.35 -4.50
C LEU A 123 -4.76 1.36 -3.41
N LEU A 124 -5.24 0.87 -2.26
CA LEU A 124 -5.59 1.71 -1.12
C LEU A 124 -4.38 2.50 -0.61
N GLY A 125 -3.24 1.82 -0.42
CA GLY A 125 -2.01 2.43 0.03
C GLY A 125 -1.49 3.49 -0.95
N ALA A 126 -1.60 3.24 -2.26
CA ALA A 126 -1.22 4.22 -3.27
C ALA A 126 -2.06 5.51 -3.17
N LEU A 127 -3.37 5.39 -3.02
CA LEU A 127 -4.26 6.54 -2.93
C LEU A 127 -4.10 7.28 -1.59
N LEU A 128 -4.16 6.56 -0.47
CA LEU A 128 -4.07 7.18 0.85
C LEU A 128 -2.64 7.64 1.19
N GLY A 129 -1.62 6.93 0.74
CA GLY A 129 -0.22 7.31 0.97
C GLY A 129 0.28 8.44 0.07
N THR A 130 -0.50 8.89 -0.90
CA THR A 130 -0.20 10.06 -1.72
C THR A 130 -1.18 11.20 -1.47
N TYR A 131 -2.44 11.05 -1.85
CA TYR A 131 -3.47 12.09 -1.64
C TYR A 131 -3.83 12.30 -0.17
N GLY A 132 -3.71 11.27 0.68
CA GLY A 132 -4.00 11.32 2.10
C GLY A 132 -2.79 11.60 3.00
N ALA A 133 -1.59 11.83 2.46
CA ALA A 133 -0.35 12.01 3.22
C ALA A 133 -0.21 13.42 3.85
N GLY A 134 -1.25 13.86 4.58
CA GLY A 134 -1.34 15.21 5.13
C GLY A 134 -0.14 15.59 6.00
N GLN A 135 0.31 14.71 6.86
CA GLN A 135 1.45 14.96 7.76
C GLN A 135 2.75 15.21 6.97
N ASN A 136 3.02 14.41 5.94
CA ASN A 136 4.23 14.56 5.13
C ASN A 136 4.26 15.88 4.36
N TYR A 137 3.15 16.23 3.71
CA TYR A 137 3.07 17.46 2.92
C TYR A 137 2.90 18.72 3.78
N ALA A 138 2.52 18.58 5.05
CA ALA A 138 2.58 19.66 6.02
C ALA A 138 4.00 19.85 6.60
N ALA A 139 4.81 18.79 6.68
CA ALA A 139 6.14 18.81 7.26
C ALA A 139 7.26 19.12 6.25
N TYR A 140 7.11 18.68 4.99
CA TYR A 140 8.19 18.74 3.99
C TYR A 140 7.73 19.39 2.69
N PRO A 141 8.64 20.11 1.96
CA PRO A 141 8.36 20.62 0.62
C PRO A 141 7.93 19.49 -0.33
N VAL A 142 7.03 19.78 -1.28
CA VAL A 142 6.47 18.77 -2.20
C VAL A 142 7.58 18.00 -2.93
N LEU A 143 8.56 18.73 -3.48
CA LEU A 143 9.71 18.12 -4.16
C LEU A 143 10.91 17.96 -3.22
N SER A 144 10.67 17.40 -2.03
CA SER A 144 11.71 16.97 -1.10
C SER A 144 12.02 15.50 -1.26
N PHE A 145 13.17 15.05 -0.77
CA PHE A 145 13.54 13.64 -0.70
C PHE A 145 12.45 12.81 0.02
N ASP A 146 11.97 13.30 1.16
CA ASP A 146 10.97 12.61 1.97
C ASP A 146 9.68 12.37 1.20
N ASN A 147 9.12 13.40 0.55
CA ASN A 147 7.88 13.29 -0.20
C ASN A 147 8.04 12.57 -1.54
N VAL A 148 9.16 12.76 -2.25
CA VAL A 148 9.42 12.09 -3.53
C VAL A 148 9.61 10.59 -3.32
N VAL A 149 10.42 10.17 -2.35
CA VAL A 149 10.64 8.74 -2.08
C VAL A 149 9.36 8.08 -1.57
N SER A 150 8.64 8.72 -0.65
CA SER A 150 7.33 8.23 -0.18
C SER A 150 6.36 8.09 -1.36
N GLY A 151 6.24 9.11 -2.21
CA GLY A 151 5.38 9.06 -3.40
C GLY A 151 5.75 7.93 -4.35
N LEU A 152 7.04 7.70 -4.61
CA LEU A 152 7.51 6.62 -5.48
C LEU A 152 7.23 5.23 -4.92
N THR A 153 7.44 5.00 -3.61
CA THR A 153 7.11 3.69 -2.99
C THR A 153 5.61 3.40 -3.07
N HIS A 154 4.76 4.39 -2.82
CA HIS A 154 3.32 4.26 -3.00
C HIS A 154 2.91 4.07 -4.47
N ALA A 155 3.58 4.75 -5.41
CA ALA A 155 3.37 4.59 -6.84
C ALA A 155 3.71 3.16 -7.31
N ILE A 156 4.84 2.59 -6.86
CA ILE A 156 5.22 1.21 -7.19
C ILE A 156 4.20 0.22 -6.63
N SER A 157 3.72 0.44 -5.41
CA SER A 157 2.66 -0.37 -4.81
C SER A 157 1.37 -0.33 -5.63
N GLY A 158 0.92 0.86 -6.02
CA GLY A 158 -0.24 1.07 -6.91
C GLY A 158 -0.04 0.45 -8.29
N PHE A 159 1.16 0.58 -8.87
CA PHE A 159 1.53 -0.08 -10.11
C PHE A 159 1.33 -1.59 -10.01
N CYS A 160 1.86 -2.24 -8.96
CA CYS A 160 1.71 -3.67 -8.75
C CYS A 160 0.24 -4.08 -8.64
N ALA A 161 -0.57 -3.33 -7.89
CA ALA A 161 -1.99 -3.60 -7.73
C ALA A 161 -2.74 -3.56 -9.07
N ILE A 162 -2.57 -2.49 -9.85
CA ILE A 162 -3.22 -2.33 -11.16
C ILE A 162 -2.69 -3.38 -12.14
N TYR A 163 -1.37 -3.59 -12.19
CA TYR A 163 -0.73 -4.58 -13.05
C TYR A 163 -1.24 -6.01 -12.79
N ILE A 164 -1.33 -6.42 -11.53
CA ILE A 164 -1.86 -7.73 -11.12
C ILE A 164 -3.29 -7.93 -11.64
N GLY A 165 -4.14 -6.92 -11.48
CA GLY A 165 -5.53 -6.95 -11.94
C GLY A 165 -5.62 -7.01 -13.47
N VAL A 166 -4.91 -6.16 -14.19
CA VAL A 166 -4.96 -6.04 -15.66
C VAL A 166 -4.31 -7.22 -16.35
N SER A 167 -3.19 -7.72 -15.85
CA SER A 167 -2.49 -8.89 -16.41
C SER A 167 -3.20 -10.20 -16.14
N GLY A 168 -4.18 -10.24 -15.23
CA GLY A 168 -4.90 -11.43 -14.83
C GLY A 168 -4.07 -12.39 -13.98
N LEU A 169 -3.07 -11.91 -13.25
CA LEU A 169 -2.30 -12.71 -12.29
C LEU A 169 -3.14 -13.11 -11.09
N CYS A 170 -4.01 -12.22 -10.62
CA CYS A 170 -4.88 -12.40 -9.48
C CYS A 170 -6.29 -12.76 -9.91
N SER A 171 -6.96 -13.60 -9.14
CA SER A 171 -8.34 -14.00 -9.38
C SER A 171 -9.27 -13.72 -8.20
N LEU A 172 -8.80 -13.24 -7.05
CA LEU A 172 -9.55 -13.03 -5.83
C LEU A 172 -10.47 -14.24 -5.54
N LYS A 173 -9.85 -15.39 -5.32
CA LYS A 173 -10.57 -16.64 -5.05
C LYS A 173 -11.02 -16.67 -3.58
N LYS A 174 -12.27 -17.07 -3.32
CA LYS A 174 -12.79 -17.20 -1.94
C LYS A 174 -11.91 -18.07 -1.05
N LYS A 175 -11.27 -19.11 -1.60
CA LYS A 175 -10.35 -19.98 -0.85
C LYS A 175 -9.13 -19.26 -0.27
N ASN A 176 -8.76 -18.09 -0.82
CA ASN A 176 -7.62 -17.31 -0.36
C ASN A 176 -7.96 -16.39 0.83
N VAL A 177 -9.24 -16.10 1.06
CA VAL A 177 -9.69 -15.20 2.13
C VAL A 177 -9.07 -15.51 3.49
N PRO A 178 -9.08 -16.78 3.99
CA PRO A 178 -8.49 -17.07 5.29
C PRO A 178 -6.98 -16.78 5.34
N VAL A 179 -6.25 -17.02 4.25
CA VAL A 179 -4.80 -16.75 4.18
C VAL A 179 -4.53 -15.25 4.11
N THR A 180 -5.33 -14.50 3.33
CA THR A 180 -5.24 -13.04 3.28
C THR A 180 -5.52 -12.41 4.65
N PHE A 181 -6.52 -12.93 5.37
CA PHE A 181 -6.81 -12.53 6.75
C PHE A 181 -5.65 -12.86 7.69
N ALA A 182 -5.07 -14.06 7.58
CA ALA A 182 -3.94 -14.46 8.41
C ALA A 182 -2.70 -13.57 8.17
N ILE A 183 -2.43 -13.19 6.92
CA ILE A 183 -1.35 -12.24 6.59
C ILE A 183 -1.61 -10.91 7.32
N LEU A 184 -2.80 -10.33 7.18
CA LEU A 184 -3.13 -9.07 7.85
C LEU A 184 -3.03 -9.20 9.36
N SER A 185 -3.59 -10.28 9.95
CA SER A 185 -3.56 -10.52 11.39
C SER A 185 -2.13 -10.61 11.94
N GLY A 186 -1.25 -11.29 11.21
CA GLY A 186 0.17 -11.37 11.56
C GLY A 186 0.84 -10.00 11.59
N PHE A 187 0.56 -9.16 10.58
CA PHE A 187 1.11 -7.81 10.55
C PHE A 187 0.51 -6.89 11.62
N CYS A 188 -0.81 -6.94 11.86
CA CYS A 188 -1.44 -6.16 12.92
C CYS A 188 -0.90 -6.54 14.30
N LEU A 189 -0.71 -7.84 14.55
CA LEU A 189 -0.11 -8.31 15.80
C LEU A 189 1.35 -7.82 15.93
N SER A 190 2.13 -7.92 14.87
CA SER A 190 3.52 -7.44 14.86
C SER A 190 3.60 -5.92 15.06
N ALA A 191 2.70 -5.16 14.43
CA ALA A 191 2.59 -3.72 14.60
C ALA A 191 2.23 -3.36 16.05
N TYR A 192 1.23 -4.01 16.62
CA TYR A 192 0.81 -3.78 18.01
C TYR A 192 1.93 -4.10 19.01
N ILE A 193 2.66 -5.21 18.82
CA ILE A 193 3.82 -5.57 19.65
C ILE A 193 4.92 -4.50 19.51
N ALA A 194 5.20 -4.05 18.29
CA ALA A 194 6.18 -3.00 18.06
C ALA A 194 5.78 -1.70 18.74
N ASP A 195 4.51 -1.30 18.67
CA ASP A 195 3.97 -0.08 19.28
C ASP A 195 4.04 -0.11 20.82
N VAL A 196 3.96 -1.29 21.42
CA VAL A 196 4.14 -1.46 22.87
C VAL A 196 5.61 -1.37 23.28
N LEU A 197 6.53 -1.82 22.42
CA LEU A 197 7.97 -1.84 22.71
C LEU A 197 8.69 -0.56 22.30
N ILE A 198 8.17 0.14 21.29
CA ILE A 198 8.73 1.35 20.73
C ILE A 198 7.68 2.47 20.91
N PRO A 199 8.01 3.68 21.36
CA PRO A 199 7.03 4.77 21.51
C PRO A 199 6.59 5.32 20.15
N TYR A 200 5.91 4.48 19.35
CA TYR A 200 5.42 4.78 18.00
C TYR A 200 3.95 4.34 17.85
N ASN A 201 3.37 4.46 16.67
CA ASN A 201 1.96 4.11 16.42
C ASN A 201 1.78 3.54 15.00
N TYR A 202 2.28 2.31 14.78
CA TYR A 202 2.10 1.61 13.53
C TYR A 202 0.64 1.25 13.29
N MET A 203 0.18 1.36 12.05
CA MET A 203 -1.22 1.08 11.64
C MET A 203 -2.28 1.84 12.45
N PHE A 204 -1.88 2.85 13.24
CA PHE A 204 -2.79 3.60 14.12
C PHE A 204 -3.52 2.69 15.13
N LEU A 205 -2.82 1.68 15.67
CA LEU A 205 -3.43 0.69 16.57
C LEU A 205 -3.49 1.15 18.04
N ILE A 206 -2.77 2.23 18.41
CA ILE A 206 -2.77 2.76 19.78
C ILE A 206 -3.60 4.04 19.87
N ARG A 207 -3.58 4.90 18.84
CA ARG A 207 -4.29 6.18 18.80
C ARG A 207 -4.52 6.63 17.34
N GLY A 208 -5.40 7.59 17.13
CA GLY A 208 -5.78 8.04 15.78
C GLY A 208 -4.79 9.00 15.12
N ASP A 209 -4.03 9.79 15.90
CA ASP A 209 -2.99 10.74 15.45
C ASP A 209 -3.44 11.69 14.32
N GLY A 210 -4.64 12.29 14.46
CA GLY A 210 -5.18 13.24 13.48
C GLY A 210 -5.71 12.60 12.21
N THR A 211 -5.87 11.29 12.18
CA THR A 211 -6.48 10.54 11.06
C THR A 211 -7.96 10.27 11.31
N PRO A 212 -8.73 9.78 10.33
CA PRO A 212 -10.11 9.35 10.54
C PRO A 212 -10.30 8.32 11.67
N TYR A 213 -9.23 7.65 12.10
CA TYR A 213 -9.26 6.75 13.26
C TYR A 213 -9.47 7.45 14.60
N ASP A 214 -9.33 8.79 14.69
CA ASP A 214 -9.70 9.56 15.88
C ASP A 214 -11.18 9.40 16.22
N ILE A 215 -12.05 9.25 15.21
CA ILE A 215 -13.48 8.95 15.41
C ILE A 215 -13.63 7.62 16.14
N VAL A 216 -12.91 6.59 15.70
CA VAL A 216 -12.92 5.26 16.33
C VAL A 216 -12.35 5.32 17.75
N TYR A 217 -11.27 6.09 17.93
CA TYR A 217 -10.65 6.31 19.23
C TYR A 217 -11.63 6.96 20.23
N GLY A 218 -12.35 7.99 19.78
CA GLY A 218 -13.40 8.62 20.58
C GLY A 218 -14.56 7.67 20.93
N LEU A 219 -15.05 6.90 19.94
CA LEU A 219 -16.14 5.94 20.14
C LEU A 219 -15.78 4.79 21.10
N THR A 220 -14.52 4.40 21.14
CA THR A 220 -14.02 3.33 22.04
C THR A 220 -13.49 3.85 23.36
N GLY A 221 -13.56 5.17 23.60
CA GLY A 221 -13.03 5.82 24.81
C GLY A 221 -11.52 5.64 24.96
N GLY A 222 -10.77 5.45 23.87
CA GLY A 222 -9.33 5.20 23.90
C GLY A 222 -8.93 3.88 24.56
N SER A 223 -9.84 2.92 24.64
CA SER A 223 -9.59 1.61 25.25
C SER A 223 -8.43 0.89 24.55
N PRO A 224 -7.40 0.44 25.30
CA PRO A 224 -6.24 -0.27 24.73
C PRO A 224 -6.58 -1.65 24.14
N VAL A 225 -7.80 -2.15 24.36
CA VAL A 225 -8.30 -3.42 23.81
C VAL A 225 -9.31 -3.16 22.70
N PHE A 226 -10.37 -2.39 22.99
CA PHE A 226 -11.46 -2.21 22.01
C PHE A 226 -11.05 -1.36 20.82
N TYR A 227 -10.19 -0.37 21.00
CA TYR A 227 -9.74 0.48 19.90
C TYR A 227 -8.96 -0.31 18.83
N PRO A 228 -7.83 -0.99 19.15
CA PRO A 228 -7.08 -1.76 18.15
C PRO A 228 -7.90 -2.89 17.53
N LEU A 229 -8.78 -3.54 18.30
CA LEU A 229 -9.68 -4.58 17.76
C LEU A 229 -10.69 -4.00 16.75
N THR A 230 -11.19 -2.80 16.99
CA THR A 230 -12.11 -2.12 16.06
C THR A 230 -11.38 -1.71 14.79
N VAL A 231 -10.18 -1.12 14.89
CA VAL A 231 -9.36 -0.76 13.72
C VAL A 231 -9.01 -2.01 12.90
N TYR A 232 -8.59 -3.08 13.55
CA TYR A 232 -8.34 -4.38 12.91
C TYR A 232 -9.60 -4.91 12.21
N GLY A 233 -10.76 -4.85 12.89
CA GLY A 233 -12.05 -5.24 12.31
C GLY A 233 -12.39 -4.46 11.03
N LEU A 234 -12.12 -3.15 10.99
CA LEU A 234 -12.31 -2.33 9.79
C LEU A 234 -11.45 -2.81 8.62
N PHE A 235 -10.21 -3.20 8.87
CA PHE A 235 -9.35 -3.77 7.82
C PHE A 235 -9.89 -5.11 7.30
N LEU A 236 -10.41 -5.97 8.17
CA LEU A 236 -11.04 -7.23 7.77
C LEU A 236 -12.29 -6.99 6.94
N VAL A 237 -13.13 -6.03 7.35
CA VAL A 237 -14.33 -5.62 6.59
C VAL A 237 -13.92 -5.11 5.20
N TYR A 238 -12.88 -4.30 5.10
CA TYR A 238 -12.37 -3.81 3.82
C TYR A 238 -11.97 -4.97 2.89
N ILE A 239 -11.22 -5.96 3.38
CA ILE A 239 -10.89 -7.16 2.60
C ILE A 239 -12.18 -7.90 2.16
N ALA A 240 -13.09 -8.15 3.10
CA ALA A 240 -14.32 -8.88 2.83
C ALA A 240 -15.18 -8.20 1.76
N VAL A 241 -15.32 -6.88 1.83
CA VAL A 241 -16.04 -6.06 0.83
C VAL A 241 -15.39 -6.19 -0.55
N PHE A 242 -14.06 -6.16 -0.64
CA PHE A 242 -13.34 -6.29 -1.90
C PHE A 242 -13.58 -7.65 -2.58
N TYR A 243 -13.52 -8.73 -1.80
CA TYR A 243 -13.86 -10.07 -2.28
C TYR A 243 -15.34 -10.20 -2.67
N LEU A 244 -16.26 -9.59 -1.91
CA LEU A 244 -17.70 -9.59 -2.19
C LEU A 244 -18.00 -8.90 -3.52
N ILE A 245 -17.52 -7.68 -3.71
CA ILE A 245 -17.70 -6.91 -4.96
C ILE A 245 -17.18 -7.69 -6.16
N THR A 246 -15.97 -8.25 -6.04
CA THR A 246 -15.39 -9.05 -7.12
C THR A 246 -16.23 -10.29 -7.46
N ASN A 247 -16.76 -10.97 -6.46
CA ASN A 247 -17.64 -12.13 -6.68
C ASN A 247 -18.95 -11.73 -7.36
N ILE A 248 -19.55 -10.60 -6.99
CA ILE A 248 -20.77 -10.08 -7.63
C ILE A 248 -20.50 -9.76 -9.10
N ILE A 249 -19.39 -9.07 -9.41
CA ILE A 249 -19.02 -8.73 -10.79
C ILE A 249 -18.80 -10.01 -11.63
N LYS A 250 -18.11 -11.01 -11.07
CA LYS A 250 -17.88 -12.30 -11.76
C LYS A 250 -19.18 -13.03 -12.08
N ARG A 251 -20.11 -13.10 -11.10
CA ARG A 251 -21.41 -13.75 -11.29
C ARG A 251 -22.21 -13.09 -12.42
N ARG A 252 -22.28 -11.75 -12.45
CA ARG A 252 -23.00 -11.00 -13.49
C ARG A 252 -22.45 -11.29 -14.89
N LYS A 253 -21.13 -11.36 -15.05
CA LYS A 253 -20.49 -11.69 -16.35
C LYS A 253 -20.82 -13.10 -16.82
N THR A 254 -20.86 -14.09 -15.91
CA THR A 254 -21.21 -15.48 -16.25
C THR A 254 -22.67 -15.57 -16.69
N THR A 255 -23.59 -14.88 -16.01
CA THR A 255 -25.01 -14.85 -16.37
C THR A 255 -25.24 -14.23 -17.77
N GLN A 256 -24.52 -13.15 -18.10
CA GLN A 256 -24.63 -12.51 -19.41
C GLN A 256 -24.07 -13.36 -20.56
N GLN A 257 -23.05 -14.19 -20.29
CA GLN A 257 -22.47 -15.09 -21.29
C GLN A 257 -23.29 -16.36 -21.50
N GLY A 258 -24.10 -16.76 -20.52
CA GLY A 258 -24.99 -17.92 -20.58
C GLY A 258 -26.40 -17.64 -21.10
N ALA A 259 -26.76 -16.38 -21.36
CA ALA A 259 -28.05 -16.06 -21.97
C ALA A 259 -28.05 -16.47 -23.45
N PRO A 260 -28.98 -17.33 -23.91
CA PRO A 260 -29.07 -17.71 -25.31
C PRO A 260 -29.31 -16.44 -26.13
N ARG A 261 -28.45 -16.20 -27.13
CA ARG A 261 -28.74 -15.23 -28.18
C ARG A 261 -29.97 -15.77 -28.92
N HIS A 262 -31.17 -15.32 -28.54
CA HIS A 262 -32.34 -15.51 -29.37
C HIS A 262 -32.07 -14.76 -30.67
N GLY A 263 -31.81 -15.56 -31.70
CA GLY A 263 -31.55 -15.11 -33.05
C GLY A 263 -32.74 -14.35 -33.63
N ALA A 264 -32.39 -13.33 -34.36
CA ALA A 264 -33.22 -12.78 -35.40
C ALA A 264 -33.05 -13.66 -36.66
#